data_a355c8eee628983c4ae4b8180ca691e2
#
_entry.id   a355c8eee628983c4ae4b8180ca691e2
#
_cell.length_a   1.000
_cell.length_b   1.000
_cell.length_c   1.000
_cell.angle_alpha   90.00
_cell.angle_beta   90.00
_cell.angle_gamma   90.00
#
_symmetry.space_group_name_H-M   'P 1'
#
loop_
_entity.id
_entity.type
_entity.pdbx_description
1 polymer ?
#
loop_
_entity_poly.entity_id
_entity_poly.type
_entity_poly.pdbx_seq_one_letter_code
_entity_poly.pdbx_strand_id
1 'polypeptide(L)'
;MMAFTRMQVLNSTKGMSQQDLDFLFDSHANTIGALLLHLVATETYYAMNSLDGMKWDSWPDAVKKQWDVPMNLGEPARKAIKGNSLDYYLNLMNQTREKTLAQLRKRDDKWLATVDTEMGMNNYAKWFHVAEHESNHNGQIKFLKGRLPGAKPAE
;
A
#
# COMPACT_ATOMS: atom_id res chain seq x y z
N MET A 1 9.90 -6.10 -10.75
CA MET A 1 9.90 -5.80 -9.32
C MET A 1 8.47 -5.59 -8.82
N MET A 2 7.75 -4.53 -9.16
CA MET A 2 6.39 -4.22 -8.68
C MET A 2 5.34 -5.32 -8.90
N ALA A 3 5.40 -6.06 -10.01
CA ALA A 3 4.51 -7.20 -10.26
C ALA A 3 4.78 -8.37 -9.30
N PHE A 4 6.04 -8.59 -8.94
CA PHE A 4 6.43 -9.67 -8.03
C PHE A 4 5.95 -9.38 -6.60
N THR A 5 6.18 -8.17 -6.08
CA THR A 5 5.75 -7.81 -4.72
C THR A 5 4.23 -7.87 -4.59
N ARG A 6 3.48 -7.36 -5.60
CA ARG A 6 2.03 -7.46 -5.66
C ARG A 6 1.54 -8.92 -5.65
N MET A 7 2.14 -9.78 -6.45
CA MET A 7 1.80 -11.21 -6.47
C MET A 7 1.97 -11.85 -5.08
N GLN A 8 3.02 -11.47 -4.33
CA GLN A 8 3.24 -11.96 -2.96
C GLN A 8 2.10 -11.53 -2.01
N VAL A 9 1.66 -10.27 -2.08
CA VAL A 9 0.53 -9.78 -1.26
C VAL A 9 -0.76 -10.52 -1.62
N LEU A 10 -1.07 -10.68 -2.91
CA LEU A 10 -2.25 -11.41 -3.38
C LEU A 10 -2.25 -12.86 -2.87
N ASN A 11 -1.10 -13.54 -2.92
CA ASN A 11 -0.97 -14.91 -2.41
C ASN A 11 -1.14 -14.98 -0.89
N SER A 12 -0.61 -14.00 -0.17
CA SER A 12 -0.70 -13.95 1.30
C SER A 12 -2.13 -13.73 1.79
N THR A 13 -2.93 -12.97 1.03
CA THR A 13 -4.31 -12.60 1.41
C THR A 13 -5.38 -13.48 0.79
N LYS A 14 -5.00 -14.42 -0.10
CA LYS A 14 -5.94 -15.30 -0.80
C LYS A 14 -6.86 -16.02 0.18
N GLY A 15 -8.17 -15.91 -0.07
CA GLY A 15 -9.21 -16.61 0.69
C GLY A 15 -9.50 -16.03 2.08
N MET A 16 -8.93 -14.87 2.44
CA MET A 16 -9.24 -14.22 3.71
C MET A 16 -10.68 -13.70 3.71
N SER A 17 -11.37 -13.96 4.82
CA SER A 17 -12.67 -13.38 5.11
C SER A 17 -12.55 -11.91 5.55
N GLN A 18 -13.67 -11.19 5.56
CA GLN A 18 -13.73 -9.84 6.14
C GLN A 18 -13.27 -9.84 7.61
N GLN A 19 -13.65 -10.87 8.37
CA GLN A 19 -13.25 -11.00 9.77
C GLN A 19 -11.73 -11.14 9.93
N ASP A 20 -11.07 -11.89 9.04
CA ASP A 20 -9.61 -11.99 9.02
C ASP A 20 -8.94 -10.66 8.70
N LEU A 21 -9.52 -9.90 7.75
CA LEU A 21 -9.00 -8.59 7.34
C LEU A 21 -9.16 -7.53 8.42
N ASP A 22 -10.20 -7.65 9.26
CA ASP A 22 -10.51 -6.73 10.36
C ASP A 22 -9.91 -7.20 11.71
N PHE A 23 -9.27 -8.39 11.73
CA PHE A 23 -8.69 -8.93 12.95
C PHE A 23 -7.64 -8.00 13.53
N LEU A 24 -7.79 -7.67 14.80
CA LEU A 24 -6.87 -6.85 15.57
C LEU A 24 -6.10 -7.74 16.54
N PHE A 25 -4.82 -7.94 16.25
CA PHE A 25 -3.94 -8.80 17.06
C PHE A 25 -3.77 -8.26 18.49
N ASP A 26 -3.58 -6.95 18.62
CA ASP A 26 -3.53 -6.21 19.88
C ASP A 26 -3.97 -4.75 19.66
N SER A 27 -4.03 -3.95 20.73
CA SER A 27 -4.50 -2.56 20.70
C SER A 27 -3.61 -1.61 19.85
N HIS A 28 -2.39 -2.03 19.50
CA HIS A 28 -1.42 -1.22 18.76
C HIS A 28 -1.20 -1.72 17.33
N ALA A 29 -1.56 -2.96 17.03
CA ALA A 29 -1.41 -3.55 15.70
C ALA A 29 -2.30 -2.84 14.67
N ASN A 30 -1.88 -2.86 13.41
CA ASN A 30 -2.76 -2.53 12.28
C ASN A 30 -3.46 -3.80 11.80
N THR A 31 -4.69 -3.66 11.32
CA THR A 31 -5.40 -4.77 10.67
C THR A 31 -4.84 -5.04 9.28
N ILE A 32 -5.06 -6.24 8.75
CA ILE A 32 -4.63 -6.57 7.37
C ILE A 32 -5.33 -5.65 6.35
N GLY A 33 -6.63 -5.37 6.53
CA GLY A 33 -7.37 -4.43 5.69
C GLY A 33 -6.77 -3.03 5.70
N ALA A 34 -6.34 -2.53 6.87
CA ALA A 34 -5.67 -1.24 6.97
C ALA A 34 -4.32 -1.24 6.23
N LEU A 35 -3.52 -2.31 6.35
CA LEU A 35 -2.26 -2.44 5.61
C LEU A 35 -2.48 -2.48 4.10
N LEU A 36 -3.49 -3.19 3.60
CA LEU A 36 -3.80 -3.21 2.17
C LEU A 36 -4.17 -1.81 1.65
N LEU A 37 -4.98 -1.07 2.39
CA LEU A 37 -5.36 0.29 1.98
C LEU A 37 -4.19 1.27 2.11
N HIS A 38 -3.30 1.07 3.07
CA HIS A 38 -2.05 1.82 3.21
C HIS A 38 -1.14 1.65 1.99
N LEU A 39 -1.03 0.45 1.44
CA LEU A 39 -0.29 0.21 0.19
C LEU A 39 -0.88 1.01 -0.99
N VAL A 40 -2.20 1.10 -1.07
CA VAL A 40 -2.87 1.94 -2.09
C VAL A 40 -2.57 3.42 -1.90
N ALA A 41 -2.66 3.92 -0.66
CA ALA A 41 -2.39 5.31 -0.33
C ALA A 41 -0.94 5.69 -0.63
N THR A 42 0.02 4.85 -0.24
CA THR A 42 1.45 5.05 -0.51
C THR A 42 1.71 5.13 -2.01
N GLU A 43 1.26 4.16 -2.80
CA GLU A 43 1.44 4.17 -4.25
C GLU A 43 0.79 5.40 -4.89
N THR A 44 -0.39 5.83 -4.41
CA THR A 44 -1.08 7.03 -4.89
C THR A 44 -0.26 8.29 -4.64
N TYR A 45 0.26 8.49 -3.43
CA TYR A 45 1.05 9.67 -3.10
C TYR A 45 2.39 9.71 -3.86
N TYR A 46 3.06 8.58 -4.02
CA TYR A 46 4.26 8.51 -4.85
C TYR A 46 3.98 8.77 -6.33
N ALA A 47 2.82 8.36 -6.84
CA ALA A 47 2.40 8.66 -8.20
C ALA A 47 2.15 10.17 -8.38
N MET A 48 1.38 10.79 -7.49
CA MET A 48 1.13 12.24 -7.52
C MET A 48 2.41 13.05 -7.42
N ASN A 49 3.34 12.64 -6.56
CA ASN A 49 4.62 13.33 -6.44
C ASN A 49 5.50 13.16 -7.69
N SER A 50 5.76 11.92 -8.12
CA SER A 50 6.75 11.68 -9.17
C SER A 50 6.21 11.77 -10.59
N LEU A 51 4.94 11.37 -10.83
CA LEU A 51 4.35 11.34 -12.16
C LEU A 51 3.60 12.63 -12.49
N ASP A 52 2.90 13.20 -11.50
CA ASP A 52 2.12 14.43 -11.67
C ASP A 52 2.89 15.68 -11.23
N GLY A 53 4.09 15.53 -10.65
CA GLY A 53 4.99 16.63 -10.28
C GLY A 53 4.53 17.44 -9.07
N MET A 54 3.64 16.91 -8.25
CA MET A 54 3.19 17.59 -7.04
C MET A 54 4.27 17.54 -5.95
N LYS A 55 4.42 18.62 -5.20
CA LYS A 55 5.27 18.62 -4.02
C LYS A 55 4.72 17.67 -2.97
N TRP A 56 5.61 17.00 -2.23
CA TRP A 56 5.19 16.14 -1.14
C TRP A 56 4.33 16.93 -0.15
N ASP A 57 3.23 16.31 0.31
CA ASP A 57 2.23 16.88 1.23
C ASP A 57 1.41 18.10 0.71
N SER A 58 1.59 18.50 -0.57
CA SER A 58 0.76 19.54 -1.20
C SER A 58 -0.52 18.99 -1.84
N TRP A 59 -1.01 17.89 -1.33
CA TRP A 59 -2.17 17.18 -1.89
C TRP A 59 -3.46 18.00 -1.77
N PRO A 60 -4.38 17.95 -2.75
CA PRO A 60 -5.70 18.54 -2.62
C PRO A 60 -6.47 17.96 -1.42
N ASP A 61 -7.30 18.77 -0.76
CA ASP A 61 -8.07 18.35 0.42
C ASP A 61 -8.91 17.10 0.19
N ALA A 62 -9.49 16.94 -1.01
CA ALA A 62 -10.25 15.76 -1.38
C ALA A 62 -9.38 14.48 -1.36
N VAL A 63 -8.11 14.59 -1.76
CA VAL A 63 -7.13 13.49 -1.74
C VAL A 63 -6.72 13.19 -0.30
N LYS A 64 -6.40 14.22 0.49
CA LYS A 64 -6.07 14.07 1.92
C LYS A 64 -7.21 13.41 2.67
N LYS A 65 -8.43 13.86 2.47
CA LYS A 65 -9.63 13.27 3.08
C LYS A 65 -9.78 11.78 2.79
N GLN A 66 -9.38 11.34 1.59
CA GLN A 66 -9.47 9.94 1.17
C GLN A 66 -8.30 9.09 1.69
N TRP A 67 -7.07 9.63 1.68
CA TRP A 67 -5.86 8.83 1.80
C TRP A 67 -5.02 9.08 3.05
N ASP A 68 -5.22 10.19 3.80
CA ASP A 68 -4.39 10.47 4.98
C ASP A 68 -4.57 9.43 6.08
N VAL A 69 -5.80 8.99 6.33
CA VAL A 69 -6.06 7.96 7.35
C VAL A 69 -5.40 6.62 6.98
N PRO A 70 -5.58 6.08 5.76
CA PRO A 70 -4.82 4.90 5.33
C PRO A 70 -3.31 5.13 5.33
N MET A 71 -2.84 6.30 4.88
CA MET A 71 -1.41 6.60 4.80
C MET A 71 -0.74 6.59 6.17
N ASN A 72 -1.39 7.16 7.17
CA ASN A 72 -0.81 7.31 8.50
C ASN A 72 -1.01 6.09 9.42
N LEU A 73 -1.94 5.19 9.06
CA LEU A 73 -2.25 4.02 9.88
C LEU A 73 -2.68 4.37 11.33
N GLY A 74 -2.37 3.50 12.29
CA GLY A 74 -2.59 3.75 13.70
C GLY A 74 -4.07 3.73 14.13
N GLU A 75 -4.39 4.39 15.23
CA GLU A 75 -5.73 4.38 15.82
C GLU A 75 -6.83 4.88 14.87
N PRO A 76 -6.64 5.99 14.10
CA PRO A 76 -7.64 6.43 13.14
C PRO A 76 -7.96 5.37 12.07
N ALA A 77 -6.93 4.67 11.55
CA ALA A 77 -7.11 3.62 10.56
C ALA A 77 -7.82 2.40 11.16
N ARG A 78 -7.47 1.98 12.38
CA ARG A 78 -8.16 0.89 13.10
C ARG A 78 -9.65 1.16 13.31
N LYS A 79 -10.02 2.42 13.52
CA LYS A 79 -11.43 2.81 13.71
C LYS A 79 -12.19 2.90 12.38
N ALA A 80 -11.56 3.44 11.34
CA ALA A 80 -12.22 3.78 10.08
C ALA A 80 -12.16 2.67 9.03
N ILE A 81 -11.08 1.87 9.00
CA ILE A 81 -10.83 0.87 7.94
C ILE A 81 -11.24 -0.52 8.46
N LYS A 82 -12.50 -0.85 8.24
CA LYS A 82 -13.09 -2.15 8.60
C LYS A 82 -14.39 -2.38 7.82
N GLY A 83 -14.87 -3.61 7.83
CA GLY A 83 -16.15 -3.96 7.23
C GLY A 83 -16.11 -4.15 5.71
N ASN A 84 -14.93 -4.12 5.08
CA ASN A 84 -14.78 -4.28 3.65
C ASN A 84 -14.36 -5.71 3.28
N SER A 85 -14.83 -6.17 2.12
CA SER A 85 -14.42 -7.46 1.57
C SER A 85 -12.97 -7.43 1.05
N LEU A 86 -12.36 -8.60 0.88
CA LEU A 86 -11.06 -8.72 0.23
C LEU A 86 -11.09 -8.09 -1.18
N ASP A 87 -12.15 -8.34 -1.95
CA ASP A 87 -12.30 -7.82 -3.30
C ASP A 87 -12.30 -6.28 -3.35
N TYR A 88 -12.86 -5.62 -2.36
CA TYR A 88 -12.79 -4.16 -2.24
C TYR A 88 -11.34 -3.67 -2.25
N TYR A 89 -10.50 -4.23 -1.39
CA TYR A 89 -9.09 -3.85 -1.29
C TYR A 89 -8.31 -4.22 -2.55
N LEU A 90 -8.49 -5.44 -3.06
CA LEU A 90 -7.78 -5.91 -4.25
C LEU A 90 -8.15 -5.11 -5.50
N ASN A 91 -9.41 -4.70 -5.66
CA ASN A 91 -9.83 -3.84 -6.76
C ASN A 91 -9.15 -2.47 -6.70
N LEU A 92 -9.09 -1.83 -5.53
CA LEU A 92 -8.37 -0.56 -5.36
C LEU A 92 -6.88 -0.71 -5.66
N MET A 93 -6.25 -1.76 -5.13
CA MET A 93 -4.83 -2.06 -5.38
C MET A 93 -4.55 -2.27 -6.88
N ASN A 94 -5.42 -2.98 -7.58
CA ASN A 94 -5.26 -3.25 -9.01
C ASN A 94 -5.46 -1.98 -9.84
N GLN A 95 -6.52 -1.22 -9.59
CA GLN A 95 -6.80 0.04 -10.31
C GLN A 95 -5.66 1.05 -10.14
N THR A 96 -5.12 1.18 -8.93
CA THR A 96 -3.98 2.07 -8.66
C THR A 96 -2.76 1.60 -9.42
N ARG A 97 -2.41 0.30 -9.33
CA ARG A 97 -1.26 -0.27 -10.02
C ARG A 97 -1.34 -0.16 -11.54
N GLU A 98 -2.50 -0.38 -12.13
CA GLU A 98 -2.71 -0.23 -13.57
C GLU A 98 -2.45 1.21 -14.03
N LYS A 99 -2.99 2.20 -13.30
CA LYS A 99 -2.73 3.62 -13.57
C LYS A 99 -1.24 3.95 -13.46
N THR A 100 -0.60 3.51 -12.38
CA THR A 100 0.84 3.70 -12.15
C THR A 100 1.67 3.10 -13.29
N LEU A 101 1.45 1.85 -13.64
CA LEU A 101 2.20 1.17 -14.70
C LEU A 101 1.97 1.81 -16.08
N ALA A 102 0.75 2.26 -16.37
CA ALA A 102 0.45 2.96 -17.62
C ALA A 102 1.25 4.26 -17.76
N GLN A 103 1.51 4.97 -16.67
CA GLN A 103 2.32 6.17 -16.65
C GLN A 103 3.82 5.86 -16.67
N LEU A 104 4.28 4.88 -15.89
CA LEU A 104 5.70 4.49 -15.85
C LEU A 104 6.21 3.99 -17.20
N ARG A 105 5.38 3.27 -17.98
CA ARG A 105 5.75 2.82 -19.34
C ARG A 105 6.05 3.95 -20.32
N LYS A 106 5.65 5.19 -20.01
CA LYS A 106 5.92 6.38 -20.83
C LYS A 106 7.20 7.09 -20.40
N ARG A 107 7.90 6.61 -19.38
CA ARG A 107 9.09 7.26 -18.80
C ARG A 107 10.35 6.54 -19.24
N ASP A 108 11.42 7.30 -19.39
CA ASP A 108 12.75 6.84 -19.78
C ASP A 108 13.73 6.82 -18.58
N ASP A 109 14.93 6.34 -18.83
CA ASP A 109 15.98 6.26 -17.80
C ASP A 109 16.41 7.65 -17.31
N LYS A 110 16.33 8.69 -18.16
CA LYS A 110 16.63 10.07 -17.78
C LYS A 110 15.62 10.55 -16.73
N TRP A 111 14.33 10.26 -16.94
CA TRP A 111 13.30 10.56 -15.93
C TRP A 111 13.53 9.76 -14.65
N LEU A 112 13.90 8.49 -14.72
CA LEU A 112 14.21 7.68 -13.54
C LEU A 112 15.37 8.27 -12.73
N ALA A 113 16.39 8.82 -13.40
CA ALA A 113 17.55 9.44 -12.75
C ALA A 113 17.26 10.85 -12.19
N THR A 114 16.13 11.48 -12.55
CA THR A 114 15.78 12.82 -12.06
C THR A 114 15.61 12.83 -10.56
N VAL A 115 16.35 13.71 -9.89
CA VAL A 115 16.35 13.85 -8.43
C VAL A 115 15.29 14.86 -8.01
N ASP A 116 14.46 14.47 -7.04
CA ASP A 116 13.65 15.37 -6.26
C ASP A 116 14.50 15.91 -5.10
N THR A 117 14.85 17.17 -5.17
CA THR A 117 15.74 17.79 -4.18
C THR A 117 15.07 17.99 -2.81
N GLU A 118 13.75 18.06 -2.74
CA GLU A 118 13.02 18.19 -1.47
C GLU A 118 13.01 16.84 -0.71
N MET A 119 12.83 15.72 -1.44
CA MET A 119 12.86 14.39 -0.84
C MET A 119 14.27 13.77 -0.78
N GLY A 120 15.26 14.32 -1.48
CA GLY A 120 16.60 13.73 -1.59
C GLY A 120 16.65 12.40 -2.34
N MET A 121 15.64 12.09 -3.16
CA MET A 121 15.48 10.82 -3.86
C MET A 121 15.28 11.04 -5.35
N ASN A 122 15.89 10.19 -6.19
CA ASN A 122 15.50 10.15 -7.59
C ASN A 122 14.24 9.30 -7.82
N ASN A 123 13.64 9.40 -9.01
CA ASN A 123 12.42 8.66 -9.30
C ASN A 123 12.62 7.14 -9.26
N TYR A 124 13.81 6.64 -9.60
CA TYR A 124 14.13 5.22 -9.44
C TYR A 124 14.02 4.78 -7.98
N ALA A 125 14.65 5.52 -7.05
CA ALA A 125 14.60 5.23 -5.62
C ALA A 125 13.18 5.31 -5.06
N LYS A 126 12.35 6.27 -5.52
CA LYS A 126 10.94 6.36 -5.15
C LYS A 126 10.16 5.10 -5.53
N TRP A 127 10.30 4.63 -6.76
CA TRP A 127 9.58 3.44 -7.23
C TRP A 127 10.17 2.12 -6.72
N PHE A 128 11.46 2.11 -6.42
CA PHE A 128 12.07 1.02 -5.64
C PHE A 128 11.45 0.95 -4.25
N HIS A 129 11.34 2.09 -3.55
CA HIS A 129 10.74 2.16 -2.23
C HIS A 129 9.28 1.70 -2.23
N VAL A 130 8.46 2.09 -3.21
CA VAL A 130 7.07 1.59 -3.32
C VAL A 130 7.02 0.06 -3.38
N ALA A 131 7.92 -0.58 -4.14
CA ALA A 131 7.96 -2.03 -4.23
C ALA A 131 8.52 -2.69 -2.95
N GLU A 132 9.57 -2.13 -2.37
CA GLU A 132 10.18 -2.58 -1.11
C GLU A 132 9.17 -2.45 0.04
N HIS A 133 8.48 -1.33 0.15
CA HIS A 133 7.43 -1.04 1.12
C HIS A 133 6.27 -2.07 1.04
N GLU A 134 5.84 -2.43 -0.17
CA GLU A 134 4.85 -3.49 -0.38
C GLU A 134 5.35 -4.85 0.13
N SER A 135 6.63 -5.16 -0.07
CA SER A 135 7.25 -6.39 0.45
C SER A 135 7.33 -6.39 1.98
N ASN A 136 7.69 -5.27 2.60
CA ASN A 136 7.73 -5.13 4.06
C ASN A 136 6.36 -5.34 4.70
N HIS A 137 5.33 -4.68 4.17
CA HIS A 137 3.97 -4.87 4.65
C HIS A 137 3.42 -6.27 4.37
N ASN A 138 3.85 -6.93 3.29
CA ASN A 138 3.54 -8.34 3.08
C ASN A 138 4.10 -9.24 4.20
N GLY A 139 5.27 -8.91 4.73
CA GLY A 139 5.82 -9.59 5.92
C GLY A 139 4.92 -9.42 7.15
N GLN A 140 4.41 -8.21 7.38
CA GLN A 140 3.46 -7.94 8.46
C GLN A 140 2.12 -8.67 8.25
N ILE A 141 1.61 -8.71 7.02
CA ILE A 141 0.39 -9.46 6.67
C ILE A 141 0.57 -10.95 6.97
N LYS A 142 1.70 -11.55 6.59
CA LYS A 142 2.02 -12.95 6.92
C LYS A 142 2.10 -13.19 8.43
N PHE A 143 2.73 -12.27 9.16
CA PHE A 143 2.80 -12.32 10.60
C PHE A 143 1.41 -12.32 11.25
N LEU A 144 0.53 -11.41 10.83
CA LEU A 144 -0.85 -11.32 11.32
C LEU A 144 -1.67 -12.55 10.93
N LYS A 145 -1.52 -13.03 9.68
CA LYS A 145 -2.18 -14.26 9.20
C LYS A 145 -1.90 -15.47 10.08
N GLY A 146 -0.65 -15.62 10.52
CA GLY A 146 -0.26 -16.71 11.42
C GLY A 146 -0.82 -16.58 12.84
N ARG A 147 -1.51 -15.48 13.15
CA ARG A 147 -2.12 -15.18 14.46
C ARG A 147 -3.64 -15.04 14.42
N LEU A 148 -4.24 -15.28 13.26
CA LEU A 148 -5.68 -15.32 13.13
C LEU A 148 -6.25 -16.45 14.01
N PRO A 149 -7.46 -16.28 14.56
CA PRO A 149 -8.15 -17.35 15.27
C PRO A 149 -8.25 -18.62 14.38
N GLY A 150 -7.74 -19.74 14.88
CA GLY A 150 -7.72 -21.01 14.13
C GLY A 150 -6.60 -21.13 13.08
N ALA A 151 -5.63 -20.21 13.04
CA ALA A 151 -4.46 -20.34 12.17
C ALA A 151 -3.69 -21.62 12.50
N LYS A 152 -3.32 -22.37 11.45
CA LYS A 152 -2.44 -23.55 11.62
C LYS A 152 -1.02 -23.07 11.88
N PRO A 153 -0.22 -23.82 12.69
CA PRO A 153 1.22 -23.55 12.81
C PRO A 153 1.86 -23.49 11.43
N ALA A 154 2.83 -22.58 11.27
CA ALA A 154 3.68 -22.60 10.08
C ALA A 154 4.48 -23.92 10.07
N GLU A 155 4.40 -24.63 8.95
CA GLU A 155 5.27 -25.80 8.69
C GLU A 155 6.71 -25.37 8.44
#